data_abd46e436b36a95e6de5e844ae753f75
#
_entry.id   abd46e436b36a95e6de5e844ae753f75
#
_cell.length_a   1.000
_cell.length_b   1.000
_cell.length_c   1.000
_cell.angle_alpha   90.00
_cell.angle_beta   90.00
_cell.angle_gamma   90.00
#
_symmetry.space_group_name_H-M   'P 1'
#
loop_
_entity.id
_entity.type
_entity.pdbx_description
1 polymer ?
#
loop_
_entity_poly.entity_id
_entity_poly.type
_entity_poly.pdbx_seq_one_letter_code
_entity_poly.pdbx_strand_id
1 'polypeptide(L)'
;MESKKGVGLLMRRKSLFTLGMIVCLFVTVTGTLAQSLPEDPTKGSRLFTDKGCARCHALKGEGGKIGPDFGRVDLGNTPLEMVAKLWNHIPSMNVGMARARMIKPTLTGHEFTEISSYLYFLKFFDEPGDATRGRSIFHEKGCGTCHLLSGKGKEGEPGLDQFPQNISPVFLAQSIWNHGPVMIARMVSLGVKWPTFEGTEMMDLLEYIKLNAKGGKETAFITPGSPREGKRVFSAKGCIKCHAIRGEGGKEAADLGKRAKTFYKSLTQIASSMWNKGPTVLAKMGQTQLGIPKFTPKEMADLIAYLYFLHFIDEPGNPVNGKRVFSEFGCSICHGLDGKPGGMMTLSLSKYQKADSSMEIVAGAWNHSAGIEKAMVEKGVPWPRFKKGELADLLEFIRTSKQK
;
A
#
# COMPACT_ATOMS: atom_id res chain seq x y z
N MET A 1 95.89 8.52 -23.30
CA MET A 1 96.34 9.38 -22.20
C MET A 1 95.18 9.62 -21.24
N GLU A 2 95.41 9.06 -20.08
CA GLU A 2 94.84 9.44 -18.75
C GLU A 2 93.35 9.48 -18.58
N SER A 3 92.80 8.50 -17.90
CA SER A 3 92.78 8.23 -16.42
C SER A 3 92.00 9.29 -15.59
N LYS A 4 90.97 8.87 -14.97
CA LYS A 4 90.73 8.91 -13.48
C LYS A 4 89.30 8.51 -13.18
N LYS A 5 89.08 7.41 -12.58
CA LYS A 5 88.58 7.02 -11.25
C LYS A 5 87.67 8.07 -10.55
N GLY A 6 86.51 7.66 -10.20
CA GLY A 6 85.62 8.34 -9.25
C GLY A 6 84.51 7.40 -8.72
N VAL A 7 84.85 6.76 -7.71
CA VAL A 7 84.11 6.32 -6.48
C VAL A 7 82.60 6.33 -6.49
N GLY A 8 82.03 5.13 -6.24
CA GLY A 8 80.62 4.88 -6.06
C GLY A 8 80.05 5.43 -4.74
N LEU A 9 78.82 5.77 -4.79
CA LEU A 9 77.99 6.00 -3.58
C LEU A 9 76.77 5.13 -3.66
N LEU A 10 76.78 4.09 -2.83
CA LEU A 10 75.58 3.22 -2.59
C LEU A 10 74.50 4.04 -1.89
N MET A 11 73.45 4.44 -2.58
CA MET A 11 72.23 4.88 -1.94
C MET A 11 71.31 3.68 -1.67
N ARG A 12 71.21 3.30 -0.39
CA ARG A 12 70.19 2.41 0.15
C ARG A 12 68.81 2.99 -0.06
N ARG A 13 68.03 2.45 -0.98
CA ARG A 13 66.58 2.64 -1.08
C ARG A 13 65.91 1.97 0.09
N LYS A 14 65.47 2.70 1.10
CA LYS A 14 64.52 2.24 2.09
C LYS A 14 63.16 2.12 1.41
N SER A 15 62.70 0.89 1.22
CA SER A 15 61.33 0.57 0.79
C SER A 15 60.39 0.86 1.92
N LEU A 16 59.61 1.95 1.84
CA LEU A 16 58.44 2.15 2.70
C LEU A 16 57.29 1.29 2.14
N PHE A 17 57.01 0.17 2.80
CA PHE A 17 55.75 -0.54 2.65
C PHE A 17 54.67 0.28 3.36
N THR A 18 53.92 1.08 2.63
CA THR A 18 52.65 1.65 3.10
C THR A 18 51.59 0.54 3.06
N LEU A 19 51.32 -0.03 4.23
CA LEU A 19 50.24 -0.95 4.45
C LEU A 19 48.90 -0.20 4.32
N GLY A 20 48.30 -0.20 3.11
CA GLY A 20 46.99 0.34 2.86
C GLY A 20 45.95 -0.55 3.56
N MET A 21 45.46 -0.09 4.71
CA MET A 21 44.34 -0.69 5.43
C MET A 21 43.05 -0.43 4.64
N ILE A 22 42.64 -1.40 3.80
CA ILE A 22 41.34 -1.39 3.14
C ILE A 22 40.30 -1.62 4.23
N VAL A 23 39.68 -0.56 4.72
CA VAL A 23 38.49 -0.61 5.53
C VAL A 23 37.33 -1.04 4.62
N CYS A 24 37.06 -2.34 4.55
CA CYS A 24 35.83 -2.86 4.00
C CYS A 24 34.68 -2.42 4.92
N LEU A 25 34.02 -1.31 4.56
CA LEU A 25 32.71 -0.97 5.11
C LEU A 25 31.71 -2.08 4.71
N PHE A 26 31.54 -3.06 5.58
CA PHE A 26 30.39 -3.95 5.49
C PHE A 26 29.12 -3.13 5.75
N VAL A 27 28.54 -2.59 4.71
CA VAL A 27 27.16 -2.12 4.75
C VAL A 27 26.33 -3.38 4.95
N THR A 28 25.97 -3.68 6.20
CA THR A 28 24.95 -4.66 6.51
C THR A 28 23.63 -4.10 5.98
N VAL A 29 23.28 -4.47 4.76
CA VAL A 29 21.91 -4.31 4.26
C VAL A 29 21.05 -5.16 5.16
N THR A 30 20.46 -4.55 6.17
CA THR A 30 19.38 -5.18 6.93
C THR A 30 18.24 -5.35 5.97
N GLY A 31 18.11 -6.57 5.40
CA GLY A 31 17.02 -6.92 4.51
C GLY A 31 15.70 -6.76 5.27
N THR A 32 15.02 -5.65 5.05
CA THR A 32 13.62 -5.53 5.42
C THR A 32 12.87 -6.60 4.63
N LEU A 33 12.04 -7.40 5.33
CA LEU A 33 11.16 -8.35 4.65
C LEU A 33 10.33 -7.57 3.64
N ALA A 34 10.69 -7.70 2.36
CA ALA A 34 10.01 -6.98 1.30
C ALA A 34 8.61 -7.55 1.14
N GLN A 35 7.63 -6.81 1.63
CA GLN A 35 6.23 -7.14 1.40
C GLN A 35 5.95 -6.99 -0.10
N SER A 36 5.62 -8.10 -0.77
CA SER A 36 5.31 -8.07 -2.20
C SER A 36 3.97 -7.37 -2.42
N LEU A 37 3.93 -6.47 -3.41
CA LEU A 37 2.68 -5.88 -3.88
C LEU A 37 1.76 -6.98 -4.44
N PRO A 38 0.46 -6.97 -4.13
CA PRO A 38 -0.46 -7.95 -4.68
C PRO A 38 -0.54 -7.80 -6.21
N GLU A 39 -0.69 -8.92 -6.89
CA GLU A 39 -0.95 -8.94 -8.33
C GLU A 39 -2.40 -8.60 -8.63
N ASP A 40 -3.29 -9.23 -7.87
CA ASP A 40 -4.72 -9.04 -7.94
C ASP A 40 -5.28 -8.93 -6.50
N PRO A 41 -5.69 -7.73 -6.06
CA PRO A 41 -6.19 -7.54 -4.71
C PRO A 41 -7.56 -8.20 -4.45
N THR A 42 -8.23 -8.75 -5.48
CA THR A 42 -9.55 -9.40 -5.33
C THR A 42 -9.47 -10.88 -5.00
N LYS A 43 -8.31 -11.53 -5.20
CA LYS A 43 -8.14 -12.96 -4.90
C LYS A 43 -8.54 -13.33 -3.48
N GLY A 44 -8.29 -12.45 -2.52
CA GLY A 44 -8.66 -12.63 -1.13
C GLY A 44 -10.17 -12.74 -0.89
N SER A 45 -11.03 -12.26 -1.80
CA SER A 45 -12.50 -12.40 -1.71
C SER A 45 -12.93 -13.85 -1.69
N ARG A 46 -12.40 -14.64 -2.61
CA ARG A 46 -12.69 -16.08 -2.68
C ARG A 46 -12.19 -16.81 -1.43
N LEU A 47 -10.97 -16.52 -1.01
CA LEU A 47 -10.41 -17.08 0.22
C LEU A 47 -11.24 -16.72 1.45
N PHE A 48 -11.71 -15.48 1.56
CA PHE A 48 -12.57 -15.03 2.65
C PHE A 48 -13.86 -15.88 2.75
N THR A 49 -14.42 -16.24 1.61
CA THR A 49 -15.61 -17.12 1.53
C THR A 49 -15.24 -18.58 1.80
N ASP A 50 -14.24 -19.11 1.11
CA ASP A 50 -13.86 -20.53 1.16
C ASP A 50 -13.33 -20.93 2.56
N LYS A 51 -12.62 -20.03 3.23
CA LYS A 51 -12.16 -20.20 4.62
C LYS A 51 -13.26 -19.95 5.66
N GLY A 52 -14.47 -19.61 5.22
CA GLY A 52 -15.65 -19.50 6.08
C GLY A 52 -15.74 -18.19 6.87
N CYS A 53 -14.91 -17.17 6.60
CA CYS A 53 -14.99 -15.85 7.27
C CYS A 53 -16.36 -15.19 7.02
N ALA A 54 -16.88 -15.32 5.80
CA ALA A 54 -18.17 -14.77 5.37
C ALA A 54 -19.38 -15.37 6.12
N ARG A 55 -19.22 -16.51 6.81
CA ARG A 55 -20.31 -17.13 7.60
C ARG A 55 -20.65 -16.29 8.84
N CYS A 56 -19.68 -15.53 9.36
CA CYS A 56 -19.84 -14.72 10.55
C CYS A 56 -19.75 -13.21 10.24
N HIS A 57 -18.90 -12.81 9.30
CA HIS A 57 -18.60 -11.40 8.97
C HIS A 57 -19.26 -10.99 7.65
N ALA A 58 -19.85 -9.79 7.66
CA ALA A 58 -20.32 -9.16 6.45
C ALA A 58 -19.21 -8.31 5.80
N LEU A 59 -19.38 -8.07 4.50
CA LEU A 59 -18.61 -7.12 3.69
C LEU A 59 -19.60 -6.15 3.03
N LYS A 60 -19.62 -4.89 3.47
CA LYS A 60 -20.56 -3.86 2.98
C LYS A 60 -22.04 -4.32 3.03
N GLY A 61 -22.42 -4.98 4.11
CA GLY A 61 -23.79 -5.47 4.35
C GLY A 61 -24.09 -6.89 3.85
N GLU A 62 -23.24 -7.47 3.03
CA GLU A 62 -23.40 -8.83 2.50
C GLU A 62 -22.59 -9.84 3.32
N GLY A 63 -23.21 -10.92 3.78
CA GLY A 63 -22.57 -11.99 4.57
C GLY A 63 -23.18 -12.19 5.95
N GLY A 64 -22.39 -12.79 6.86
CA GLY A 64 -22.80 -13.11 8.22
C GLY A 64 -23.03 -11.87 9.09
N LYS A 65 -23.92 -12.04 10.10
CA LYS A 65 -24.29 -10.96 11.03
C LYS A 65 -23.82 -11.23 12.47
N ILE A 66 -23.01 -12.25 12.68
CA ILE A 66 -22.49 -12.64 14.01
C ILE A 66 -21.32 -11.75 14.40
N GLY A 67 -20.42 -11.49 13.44
CA GLY A 67 -19.27 -10.61 13.60
C GLY A 67 -19.51 -9.24 12.98
N PRO A 68 -18.57 -8.27 13.18
CA PRO A 68 -18.66 -6.96 12.57
C PRO A 68 -18.60 -7.03 11.04
N ASP A 69 -19.22 -6.06 10.40
CA ASP A 69 -19.11 -5.80 8.96
C ASP A 69 -17.77 -5.13 8.66
N PHE A 70 -16.91 -5.81 7.91
CA PHE A 70 -15.56 -5.31 7.58
C PHE A 70 -15.56 -4.15 6.57
N GLY A 71 -16.69 -3.89 5.91
CA GLY A 71 -16.85 -2.67 5.13
C GLY A 71 -17.07 -1.41 5.98
N ARG A 72 -17.40 -1.56 7.28
CA ARG A 72 -17.79 -0.46 8.17
C ARG A 72 -16.85 -0.24 9.35
N VAL A 73 -16.04 -1.24 9.71
CA VAL A 73 -15.11 -1.13 10.85
C VAL A 73 -13.71 -0.75 10.38
N ASP A 74 -12.98 -0.05 11.26
CA ASP A 74 -11.56 0.20 11.01
C ASP A 74 -10.73 -1.06 11.25
N LEU A 75 -10.27 -1.67 10.17
CA LEU A 75 -9.39 -2.85 10.19
C LEU A 75 -7.90 -2.50 10.33
N GLY A 76 -7.53 -1.23 10.37
CA GLY A 76 -6.14 -0.77 10.26
C GLY A 76 -5.78 -0.40 8.82
N ASN A 77 -4.56 0.10 8.65
CA ASN A 77 -4.07 0.62 7.37
C ASN A 77 -2.89 -0.17 6.83
N THR A 78 -2.41 -1.16 7.56
CA THR A 78 -1.33 -2.05 7.15
C THR A 78 -1.69 -3.50 7.44
N PRO A 79 -1.03 -4.47 6.79
CA PRO A 79 -1.24 -5.89 7.05
C PRO A 79 -1.10 -6.26 8.52
N LEU A 80 -0.04 -5.82 9.18
CA LEU A 80 0.19 -6.16 10.60
C LEU A 80 -0.76 -5.44 11.56
N GLU A 81 -1.26 -4.24 11.22
CA GLU A 81 -2.35 -3.61 11.98
C GLU A 81 -3.63 -4.44 11.90
N MET A 82 -3.98 -4.94 10.71
CA MET A 82 -5.14 -5.84 10.54
C MET A 82 -4.97 -7.14 11.32
N VAL A 83 -3.79 -7.74 11.24
CA VAL A 83 -3.48 -8.98 11.96
C VAL A 83 -3.48 -8.76 13.47
N ALA A 84 -2.98 -7.64 13.97
CA ALA A 84 -3.04 -7.32 15.40
C ALA A 84 -4.49 -7.24 15.90
N LYS A 85 -5.38 -6.62 15.11
CA LYS A 85 -6.82 -6.59 15.43
C LYS A 85 -7.45 -7.96 15.38
N LEU A 86 -7.11 -8.79 14.37
CA LEU A 86 -7.53 -10.17 14.28
C LEU A 86 -7.06 -10.97 15.50
N TRP A 87 -5.79 -10.87 15.87
CA TRP A 87 -5.22 -11.55 17.04
C TRP A 87 -5.98 -11.18 18.33
N ASN A 88 -6.21 -9.89 18.53
CA ASN A 88 -6.94 -9.38 19.70
C ASN A 88 -8.36 -9.93 19.80
N HIS A 89 -8.91 -10.40 18.67
CA HIS A 89 -10.27 -10.91 18.54
C HIS A 89 -10.37 -12.45 18.58
N ILE A 90 -9.26 -13.18 18.52
CA ILE A 90 -9.22 -14.66 18.46
C ILE A 90 -10.07 -15.35 19.54
N PRO A 91 -9.98 -15.00 20.84
CA PRO A 91 -10.77 -15.66 21.85
C PRO A 91 -12.28 -15.59 21.59
N SER A 92 -12.77 -14.40 21.22
CA SER A 92 -14.19 -14.22 20.85
C SER A 92 -14.59 -15.03 19.60
N MET A 93 -13.69 -15.10 18.61
CA MET A 93 -13.92 -15.88 17.40
C MET A 93 -13.95 -17.39 17.72
N ASN A 94 -13.06 -17.89 18.57
CA ASN A 94 -13.04 -19.30 18.98
C ASN A 94 -14.37 -19.68 19.65
N VAL A 95 -14.92 -18.85 20.52
CA VAL A 95 -16.25 -19.05 21.11
C VAL A 95 -17.34 -19.05 20.03
N GLY A 96 -17.32 -18.10 19.11
CA GLY A 96 -18.29 -18.01 18.01
C GLY A 96 -18.25 -19.22 17.09
N MET A 97 -17.03 -19.66 16.69
CA MET A 97 -16.83 -20.83 15.85
C MET A 97 -17.30 -22.13 16.54
N ALA A 98 -17.01 -22.28 17.84
CA ALA A 98 -17.49 -23.43 18.61
C ALA A 98 -19.02 -23.50 18.66
N ARG A 99 -19.70 -22.37 18.92
CA ARG A 99 -21.17 -22.27 18.87
C ARG A 99 -21.75 -22.60 17.51
N ALA A 100 -21.09 -22.16 16.44
CA ALA A 100 -21.47 -22.43 15.06
C ALA A 100 -21.06 -23.84 14.57
N ARG A 101 -20.43 -24.67 15.41
CA ARG A 101 -19.84 -25.97 15.07
C ARG A 101 -18.91 -25.89 13.85
N MET A 102 -18.16 -24.82 13.77
CA MET A 102 -17.23 -24.53 12.69
C MET A 102 -15.80 -24.88 13.10
N ILE A 103 -15.11 -25.66 12.28
CA ILE A 103 -13.68 -25.92 12.47
C ILE A 103 -12.91 -24.66 12.08
N LYS A 104 -11.97 -24.25 12.94
CA LYS A 104 -11.10 -23.11 12.65
C LYS A 104 -10.28 -23.38 11.39
N PRO A 105 -10.33 -22.50 10.37
CA PRO A 105 -9.56 -22.71 9.15
C PRO A 105 -8.07 -22.51 9.40
N THR A 106 -7.26 -23.32 8.75
CA THR A 106 -5.81 -23.08 8.64
C THR A 106 -5.54 -22.08 7.52
N LEU A 107 -4.55 -21.21 7.72
CA LEU A 107 -4.12 -20.21 6.75
C LEU A 107 -2.60 -20.28 6.55
N THR A 108 -2.17 -20.11 5.31
CA THR A 108 -0.76 -19.88 4.96
C THR A 108 -0.44 -18.39 5.01
N GLY A 109 0.85 -18.02 5.04
CA GLY A 109 1.26 -16.62 4.96
C GLY A 109 0.78 -15.93 3.68
N HIS A 110 0.75 -16.66 2.56
CA HIS A 110 0.22 -16.16 1.30
C HIS A 110 -1.28 -15.87 1.37
N GLU A 111 -2.09 -16.79 1.92
CA GLU A 111 -3.53 -16.59 2.10
C GLU A 111 -3.83 -15.42 3.04
N PHE A 112 -3.03 -15.21 4.09
CA PHE A 112 -3.13 -14.01 4.93
C PHE A 112 -2.87 -12.74 4.14
N THR A 113 -1.84 -12.74 3.29
CA THR A 113 -1.51 -11.60 2.44
C THR A 113 -2.65 -11.28 1.48
N GLU A 114 -3.24 -12.29 0.84
CA GLU A 114 -4.35 -12.09 -0.11
C GLU A 114 -5.61 -11.60 0.59
N ILE A 115 -6.00 -12.20 1.73
CA ILE A 115 -7.18 -11.77 2.50
C ILE A 115 -6.99 -10.34 3.00
N SER A 116 -5.84 -10.00 3.60
CA SER A 116 -5.59 -8.65 4.10
C SER A 116 -5.53 -7.61 2.98
N SER A 117 -4.96 -7.96 1.82
CA SER A 117 -4.97 -7.11 0.63
C SER A 117 -6.38 -6.85 0.12
N TYR A 118 -7.22 -7.86 0.10
CA TYR A 118 -8.63 -7.73 -0.28
C TYR A 118 -9.41 -6.85 0.70
N LEU A 119 -9.26 -7.08 2.00
CA LEU A 119 -9.94 -6.27 3.02
C LEU A 119 -9.49 -4.80 2.97
N TYR A 120 -8.20 -4.55 2.67
CA TYR A 120 -7.71 -3.21 2.42
C TYR A 120 -8.32 -2.61 1.15
N PHE A 121 -8.42 -3.42 0.10
CA PHE A 121 -8.99 -3.01 -1.17
C PHE A 121 -10.48 -2.64 -1.08
N LEU A 122 -11.24 -3.19 -0.14
CA LEU A 122 -12.64 -2.79 0.09
C LEU A 122 -12.79 -1.29 0.42
N LYS A 123 -11.76 -0.67 0.99
CA LYS A 123 -11.72 0.76 1.29
C LYS A 123 -11.30 1.63 0.09
N PHE A 124 -10.85 1.00 -0.99
CA PHE A 124 -10.42 1.69 -2.21
C PHE A 124 -11.57 2.40 -2.92
N PHE A 125 -12.78 1.82 -2.84
CA PHE A 125 -13.96 2.40 -3.45
C PHE A 125 -14.58 3.42 -2.51
N ASP A 126 -14.83 4.59 -3.06
CA ASP A 126 -15.58 5.64 -2.37
C ASP A 126 -17.06 5.24 -2.23
N GLU A 127 -17.72 5.77 -1.22
CA GLU A 127 -19.18 5.80 -1.19
C GLU A 127 -19.70 6.68 -2.34
N PRO A 128 -20.90 6.40 -2.87
CA PRO A 128 -21.50 7.23 -3.91
C PRO A 128 -21.54 8.70 -3.51
N GLY A 129 -21.24 9.59 -4.45
CA GLY A 129 -21.34 11.04 -4.24
C GLY A 129 -22.78 11.54 -4.28
N ASP A 130 -22.94 12.83 -4.02
CA ASP A 130 -24.21 13.53 -4.10
C ASP A 130 -24.30 14.31 -5.41
N ALA A 131 -25.19 13.88 -6.32
CA ALA A 131 -25.37 14.52 -7.62
C ALA A 131 -25.87 15.97 -7.51
N THR A 132 -26.58 16.34 -6.44
CA THR A 132 -27.05 17.72 -6.23
C THR A 132 -25.87 18.64 -5.90
N ARG A 133 -24.97 18.20 -5.01
CA ARG A 133 -23.72 18.91 -4.75
C ARG A 133 -22.83 18.93 -6.00
N GLY A 134 -22.78 17.80 -6.74
CA GLY A 134 -22.06 17.72 -8.00
C GLY A 134 -22.50 18.74 -9.04
N ARG A 135 -23.81 19.04 -9.10
CA ARG A 135 -24.35 20.12 -9.94
C ARG A 135 -23.81 21.48 -9.51
N SER A 136 -23.83 21.78 -8.22
CA SER A 136 -23.27 23.04 -7.71
C SER A 136 -21.80 23.18 -8.03
N ILE A 137 -21.01 22.12 -7.78
CA ILE A 137 -19.57 22.04 -8.10
C ILE A 137 -19.31 22.28 -9.60
N PHE A 138 -20.10 21.66 -10.47
CA PHE A 138 -19.99 21.82 -11.93
C PHE A 138 -20.12 23.28 -12.35
N HIS A 139 -21.05 24.03 -11.76
CA HIS A 139 -21.27 25.44 -12.04
C HIS A 139 -20.23 26.33 -11.36
N GLU A 140 -20.00 26.16 -10.07
CA GLU A 140 -19.11 27.00 -9.26
C GLU A 140 -17.65 26.90 -9.72
N LYS A 141 -17.21 25.70 -10.12
CA LYS A 141 -15.86 25.48 -10.65
C LYS A 141 -15.74 25.79 -12.16
N GLY A 142 -16.81 26.28 -12.78
CA GLY A 142 -16.81 26.79 -14.16
C GLY A 142 -16.74 25.74 -15.26
N CYS A 143 -16.99 24.46 -14.95
CA CYS A 143 -16.95 23.36 -15.93
C CYS A 143 -17.93 23.61 -17.08
N GLY A 144 -19.14 24.13 -16.79
CA GLY A 144 -20.20 24.46 -17.74
C GLY A 144 -19.86 25.60 -18.71
N THR A 145 -18.75 26.32 -18.47
CA THR A 145 -18.29 27.36 -19.41
C THR A 145 -17.82 26.77 -20.72
N CYS A 146 -17.26 25.58 -20.70
CA CYS A 146 -16.71 24.86 -21.85
C CYS A 146 -17.46 23.55 -22.13
N HIS A 147 -17.77 22.77 -21.07
CA HIS A 147 -18.41 21.46 -21.19
C HIS A 147 -19.93 21.53 -20.98
N LEU A 148 -20.68 21.02 -21.93
CA LEU A 148 -22.14 20.93 -21.81
C LEU A 148 -22.57 19.52 -21.37
N LEU A 149 -23.72 19.43 -20.72
CA LEU A 149 -24.41 18.19 -20.36
C LEU A 149 -25.64 17.91 -21.22
N SER A 150 -25.81 18.67 -22.31
CA SER A 150 -26.93 18.54 -23.23
C SER A 150 -26.46 18.75 -24.69
N GLY A 151 -25.82 17.72 -25.26
CA GLY A 151 -25.41 17.74 -26.66
C GLY A 151 -23.95 18.15 -26.89
N LYS A 152 -23.66 18.85 -27.99
CA LYS A 152 -22.30 19.28 -28.34
C LYS A 152 -21.83 20.38 -27.39
N GLY A 153 -20.62 20.25 -26.84
CA GLY A 153 -19.95 21.31 -26.12
C GLY A 153 -19.77 22.58 -26.95
N LYS A 154 -19.33 23.67 -26.32
CA LYS A 154 -18.95 24.86 -27.09
C LYS A 154 -17.77 24.50 -27.99
N GLU A 155 -17.69 25.15 -29.14
CA GLU A 155 -16.72 24.97 -30.23
C GLU A 155 -15.49 24.09 -29.92
N GLY A 156 -15.58 22.78 -30.28
CA GLY A 156 -14.48 21.84 -30.13
C GLY A 156 -14.31 21.15 -28.74
N GLU A 157 -15.09 21.55 -27.73
CA GLU A 157 -15.04 20.94 -26.41
C GLU A 157 -15.98 19.73 -26.31
N PRO A 158 -15.56 18.61 -25.68
CA PRO A 158 -16.43 17.43 -25.57
C PRO A 158 -17.61 17.69 -24.64
N GLY A 159 -18.82 17.28 -25.05
CA GLY A 159 -19.96 17.21 -24.15
C GLY A 159 -19.76 16.10 -23.10
N LEU A 160 -19.94 16.40 -21.81
CA LEU A 160 -19.78 15.41 -20.75
C LEU A 160 -20.97 14.45 -20.67
N ASP A 161 -22.11 14.77 -21.33
CA ASP A 161 -23.24 13.85 -21.49
C ASP A 161 -22.96 12.69 -22.45
N GLN A 162 -21.86 12.75 -23.19
CA GLN A 162 -21.44 11.67 -24.07
C GLN A 162 -20.64 10.58 -23.37
N PHE A 163 -20.31 10.79 -22.10
CA PHE A 163 -19.69 9.74 -21.30
C PHE A 163 -20.62 8.53 -21.11
N PRO A 164 -20.05 7.31 -20.94
CA PRO A 164 -20.82 6.13 -20.58
C PRO A 164 -21.56 6.34 -19.25
N GLN A 165 -22.79 5.84 -19.14
CA GLN A 165 -23.55 5.91 -17.88
C GLN A 165 -22.84 5.22 -16.71
N ASN A 166 -21.96 4.25 -17.00
CA ASN A 166 -21.16 3.50 -16.01
C ASN A 166 -19.74 4.05 -15.88
N ILE A 167 -19.55 5.37 -16.05
CA ILE A 167 -18.24 5.99 -15.88
C ILE A 167 -17.68 5.71 -14.48
N SER A 168 -16.46 5.16 -14.44
CA SER A 168 -15.74 4.93 -13.18
C SER A 168 -14.82 6.11 -12.83
N PRO A 169 -14.47 6.28 -11.55
CA PRO A 169 -13.45 7.27 -11.16
C PRO A 169 -12.10 7.07 -11.86
N VAL A 170 -11.73 5.82 -12.19
CA VAL A 170 -10.50 5.50 -12.97
C VAL A 170 -10.60 6.05 -14.39
N PHE A 171 -11.74 5.82 -15.04
CA PHE A 171 -11.98 6.34 -16.39
C PHE A 171 -11.95 7.87 -16.39
N LEU A 172 -12.56 8.50 -15.39
CA LEU A 172 -12.51 9.95 -15.25
C LEU A 172 -11.07 10.45 -15.08
N ALA A 173 -10.29 9.82 -14.18
CA ALA A 173 -8.89 10.17 -13.96
C ALA A 173 -8.04 10.02 -15.23
N GLN A 174 -8.24 8.95 -15.99
CA GLN A 174 -7.56 8.71 -17.28
C GLN A 174 -7.93 9.76 -18.33
N SER A 175 -9.23 10.05 -18.45
CA SER A 175 -9.74 11.02 -19.41
C SER A 175 -9.23 12.43 -19.11
N ILE A 176 -9.28 12.83 -17.84
CA ILE A 176 -8.76 14.11 -17.35
C ILE A 176 -7.26 14.23 -17.61
N TRP A 177 -6.48 13.20 -17.30
CA TRP A 177 -5.04 13.23 -17.55
C TRP A 177 -4.71 13.38 -19.03
N ASN A 178 -5.32 12.57 -19.87
CA ASN A 178 -5.05 12.57 -21.30
C ASN A 178 -5.53 13.85 -22.00
N HIS A 179 -6.58 14.49 -21.49
CA HIS A 179 -7.15 15.73 -22.01
C HIS A 179 -6.54 16.97 -21.33
N GLY A 180 -5.91 16.81 -20.16
CA GLY A 180 -5.38 17.89 -19.33
C GLY A 180 -4.53 18.93 -20.06
N PRO A 181 -3.57 18.55 -20.93
CA PRO A 181 -2.77 19.52 -21.67
C PRO A 181 -3.58 20.49 -22.52
N VAL A 182 -4.62 19.99 -23.20
CA VAL A 182 -5.52 20.81 -24.03
C VAL A 182 -6.37 21.72 -23.15
N MET A 183 -6.93 21.19 -22.07
CA MET A 183 -7.70 21.98 -21.10
C MET A 183 -6.87 23.11 -20.50
N ILE A 184 -5.64 22.83 -20.05
CA ILE A 184 -4.76 23.85 -19.47
C ILE A 184 -4.49 24.96 -20.50
N ALA A 185 -4.12 24.61 -21.73
CA ALA A 185 -3.87 25.58 -22.78
C ALA A 185 -5.10 26.46 -23.04
N ARG A 186 -6.29 25.88 -23.11
CA ARG A 186 -7.54 26.61 -23.32
C ARG A 186 -7.89 27.51 -22.15
N MET A 187 -7.78 27.01 -20.92
CA MET A 187 -8.05 27.81 -19.71
C MET A 187 -7.10 29.00 -19.59
N VAL A 188 -5.81 28.81 -19.88
CA VAL A 188 -4.81 29.90 -19.90
C VAL A 188 -5.19 30.96 -20.96
N SER A 189 -5.59 30.53 -22.15
CA SER A 189 -5.97 31.47 -23.22
C SER A 189 -7.22 32.31 -22.90
N LEU A 190 -8.09 31.77 -22.02
CA LEU A 190 -9.32 32.44 -21.59
C LEU A 190 -9.19 33.14 -20.22
N GLY A 191 -8.01 33.09 -19.58
CA GLY A 191 -7.80 33.66 -18.26
C GLY A 191 -8.57 32.93 -17.15
N VAL A 192 -8.98 31.68 -17.38
CA VAL A 192 -9.74 30.87 -16.43
C VAL A 192 -8.79 30.16 -15.48
N LYS A 193 -9.05 30.27 -14.17
CA LYS A 193 -8.25 29.61 -13.15
C LYS A 193 -8.55 28.11 -13.11
N TRP A 194 -7.50 27.28 -12.99
CA TRP A 194 -7.63 25.84 -12.81
C TRP A 194 -8.38 25.52 -11.51
N PRO A 195 -9.52 24.79 -11.57
CA PRO A 195 -10.27 24.43 -10.38
C PRO A 195 -9.58 23.28 -9.62
N THR A 196 -9.68 23.32 -8.29
CA THR A 196 -9.20 22.24 -7.41
C THR A 196 -10.37 21.54 -6.75
N PHE A 197 -10.20 20.26 -6.40
CA PHE A 197 -11.20 19.45 -5.71
C PHE A 197 -10.74 19.11 -4.29
N GLU A 198 -11.65 19.20 -3.34
CA GLU A 198 -11.45 18.86 -1.94
C GLU A 198 -12.48 17.81 -1.49
N GLY A 199 -12.12 17.02 -0.48
CA GLY A 199 -13.04 16.03 0.12
C GLY A 199 -13.68 15.10 -0.91
N THR A 200 -15.01 15.11 -0.98
CA THR A 200 -15.84 14.29 -1.88
C THR A 200 -16.20 14.96 -3.21
N GLU A 201 -15.78 16.20 -3.42
CA GLU A 201 -16.23 17.02 -4.56
C GLU A 201 -16.07 16.34 -5.93
N MET A 202 -14.97 15.59 -6.13
CA MET A 202 -14.77 14.87 -7.40
C MET A 202 -15.75 13.70 -7.54
N MET A 203 -16.11 13.05 -6.45
CA MET A 203 -17.11 11.98 -6.46
C MET A 203 -18.52 12.54 -6.68
N ASP A 204 -18.85 13.66 -6.04
CA ASP A 204 -20.12 14.37 -6.22
C ASP A 204 -20.27 14.82 -7.67
N LEU A 205 -19.23 15.40 -8.26
CA LEU A 205 -19.20 15.79 -9.68
C LEU A 205 -19.40 14.57 -10.61
N LEU A 206 -18.73 13.44 -10.31
CA LEU A 206 -18.87 12.22 -11.08
C LEU A 206 -20.32 11.72 -11.07
N GLU A 207 -20.99 11.72 -9.91
CA GLU A 207 -22.40 11.30 -9.82
C GLU A 207 -23.33 12.26 -10.62
N TYR A 208 -23.06 13.56 -10.63
CA TYR A 208 -23.79 14.51 -11.47
C TYR A 208 -23.59 14.26 -12.97
N ILE A 209 -22.35 13.95 -13.39
CA ILE A 209 -22.05 13.58 -14.78
C ILE A 209 -22.78 12.29 -15.16
N LYS A 210 -22.75 11.25 -14.31
CA LYS A 210 -23.46 9.98 -14.54
C LYS A 210 -24.95 10.17 -14.74
N LEU A 211 -25.56 11.00 -13.90
CA LEU A 211 -27.00 11.28 -13.99
C LEU A 211 -27.41 11.89 -15.32
N ASN A 212 -26.52 12.64 -15.96
CA ASN A 212 -26.75 13.32 -17.23
C ASN A 212 -26.15 12.57 -18.44
N ALA A 213 -25.40 11.50 -18.21
CA ALA A 213 -24.72 10.74 -19.23
C ALA A 213 -25.73 10.03 -20.17
N LYS A 214 -25.56 10.19 -21.48
CA LYS A 214 -26.36 9.58 -22.55
C LYS A 214 -25.54 8.64 -23.43
N GLY A 215 -24.23 8.56 -23.18
CA GLY A 215 -23.31 7.70 -23.92
C GLY A 215 -23.65 6.22 -23.73
N GLY A 216 -23.24 5.40 -24.70
CA GLY A 216 -23.58 3.99 -24.77
C GLY A 216 -23.14 3.19 -23.53
N LYS A 217 -23.67 1.97 -23.43
CA LYS A 217 -23.36 1.01 -22.37
C LYS A 217 -21.94 0.39 -22.47
N GLU A 218 -20.96 1.12 -23.00
CA GLU A 218 -19.59 0.68 -22.86
C GLU A 218 -19.30 0.58 -21.37
N THR A 219 -19.20 -0.65 -20.91
CA THR A 219 -18.80 -0.98 -19.56
C THR A 219 -17.39 -0.43 -19.39
N ALA A 220 -17.29 0.77 -18.83
CA ALA A 220 -16.04 1.23 -18.25
C ALA A 220 -15.76 0.29 -17.06
N PHE A 221 -15.25 -0.90 -17.39
CA PHE A 221 -14.96 -1.93 -16.41
C PHE A 221 -14.06 -1.34 -15.33
N ILE A 222 -14.53 -1.37 -14.10
CA ILE A 222 -13.68 -1.33 -12.93
C ILE A 222 -13.04 -2.73 -12.84
N THR A 223 -12.14 -3.05 -13.76
CA THR A 223 -11.20 -4.12 -13.48
C THR A 223 -10.28 -3.58 -12.42
N PRO A 224 -10.20 -4.21 -11.25
CA PRO A 224 -9.24 -3.82 -10.24
C PRO A 224 -7.85 -3.75 -10.89
N GLY A 225 -7.17 -2.63 -10.74
CA GLY A 225 -5.82 -2.50 -11.25
C GLY A 225 -4.88 -3.42 -10.47
N SER A 226 -3.84 -3.89 -11.15
CA SER A 226 -2.75 -4.63 -10.53
C SER A 226 -1.72 -3.67 -9.94
N PRO A 227 -1.52 -3.63 -8.61
CA PRO A 227 -0.47 -2.81 -8.00
C PRO A 227 0.93 -3.15 -8.53
N ARG A 228 1.19 -4.42 -8.87
CA ARG A 228 2.48 -4.86 -9.45
C ARG A 228 2.70 -4.27 -10.84
N GLU A 229 1.69 -4.33 -11.71
CA GLU A 229 1.76 -3.71 -13.04
C GLU A 229 1.81 -2.19 -12.93
N GLY A 230 1.10 -1.59 -11.96
CA GLY A 230 1.15 -0.16 -11.68
C GLY A 230 2.55 0.35 -11.34
N LYS A 231 3.36 -0.45 -10.63
CA LYS A 231 4.79 -0.14 -10.40
C LYS A 231 5.55 -0.07 -11.74
N ARG A 232 5.26 -0.97 -12.67
CA ARG A 232 5.88 -0.95 -14.01
C ARG A 232 5.43 0.28 -14.81
N VAL A 233 4.12 0.58 -14.78
CA VAL A 233 3.56 1.77 -15.42
C VAL A 233 4.20 3.05 -14.85
N PHE A 234 4.32 3.17 -13.52
CA PHE A 234 4.94 4.30 -12.84
C PHE A 234 6.38 4.54 -13.34
N SER A 235 7.15 3.49 -13.52
CA SER A 235 8.51 3.56 -14.04
C SER A 235 8.54 3.86 -15.55
N ALA A 236 7.75 3.14 -16.34
CA ALA A 236 7.72 3.26 -17.81
C ALA A 236 7.19 4.62 -18.28
N LYS A 237 6.20 5.19 -17.59
CA LYS A 237 5.67 6.53 -17.89
C LYS A 237 6.54 7.67 -17.33
N GLY A 238 7.67 7.36 -16.70
CA GLY A 238 8.67 8.34 -16.26
C GLY A 238 8.39 9.01 -14.92
N CYS A 239 7.34 8.64 -14.18
CA CYS A 239 7.01 9.23 -12.87
C CYS A 239 8.16 9.10 -11.86
N ILE A 240 8.87 7.95 -11.88
CA ILE A 240 10.02 7.65 -11.01
C ILE A 240 11.20 8.62 -11.21
N LYS A 241 11.28 9.30 -12.35
CA LYS A 241 12.38 10.24 -12.62
C LYS A 241 12.31 11.51 -11.76
N CYS A 242 11.10 11.92 -11.37
CA CYS A 242 10.86 13.08 -10.50
C CYS A 242 10.43 12.65 -9.09
N HIS A 243 9.57 11.62 -8.97
CA HIS A 243 9.06 11.14 -7.69
C HIS A 243 9.89 9.99 -7.14
N ALA A 244 10.18 10.03 -5.84
CA ALA A 244 10.69 8.86 -5.14
C ALA A 244 9.54 8.00 -4.59
N ILE A 245 9.86 6.73 -4.35
CA ILE A 245 9.05 5.79 -3.57
C ILE A 245 9.94 5.27 -2.43
N ARG A 246 9.69 5.73 -1.21
CA ARG A 246 10.48 5.38 0.00
C ARG A 246 11.97 5.67 -0.16
N GLY A 247 12.29 6.78 -0.77
CA GLY A 247 13.67 7.24 -1.00
C GLY A 247 14.32 6.73 -2.28
N GLU A 248 13.70 5.78 -2.99
CA GLU A 248 14.18 5.28 -4.28
C GLU A 248 13.53 6.06 -5.44
N GLY A 249 14.30 6.70 -6.29
CA GLY A 249 13.86 7.47 -7.45
C GLY A 249 14.31 8.93 -7.45
N GLY A 250 13.58 9.79 -8.18
CA GLY A 250 13.85 11.21 -8.30
C GLY A 250 13.60 11.98 -7.01
N LYS A 251 14.27 13.14 -6.88
CA LYS A 251 14.17 14.02 -5.71
C LYS A 251 13.55 15.38 -6.03
N GLU A 252 13.09 15.55 -7.26
CA GLU A 252 12.54 16.83 -7.75
C GLU A 252 11.08 17.05 -7.34
N ALA A 253 10.40 15.96 -6.96
CA ALA A 253 9.03 15.99 -6.50
C ALA A 253 8.86 15.18 -5.22
N ALA A 254 7.63 15.21 -4.65
CA ALA A 254 7.35 14.52 -3.40
C ALA A 254 7.63 13.01 -3.49
N ASP A 255 8.17 12.44 -2.43
CA ASP A 255 8.26 10.99 -2.23
C ASP A 255 6.85 10.46 -1.94
N LEU A 256 6.27 9.73 -2.91
CA LEU A 256 4.91 9.21 -2.84
C LEU A 256 4.77 7.98 -1.93
N GLY A 257 5.89 7.32 -1.58
CA GLY A 257 5.91 6.20 -0.65
C GLY A 257 6.02 6.60 0.82
N LYS A 258 6.30 7.87 1.12
CA LYS A 258 6.28 8.36 2.50
C LYS A 258 4.84 8.62 2.94
N ARG A 259 4.52 8.18 4.15
CA ARG A 259 3.24 8.52 4.78
C ARG A 259 3.17 10.03 5.00
N ALA A 260 2.54 10.73 4.06
CA ALA A 260 2.20 12.12 4.25
C ALA A 260 1.06 12.25 5.28
N LYS A 261 0.91 13.45 5.89
CA LYS A 261 -0.26 13.76 6.74
C LYS A 261 -1.59 13.55 6.01
N THR A 262 -1.60 13.69 4.68
CA THR A 262 -2.71 13.35 3.77
C THR A 262 -2.51 11.94 3.25
N PHE A 263 -3.09 10.98 3.94
CA PHE A 263 -3.19 9.60 3.51
C PHE A 263 -4.35 9.49 2.51
N TYR A 264 -4.08 9.03 1.28
CA TYR A 264 -5.15 8.76 0.32
C TYR A 264 -5.95 7.55 0.80
N LYS A 265 -7.21 7.79 1.13
CA LYS A 265 -8.10 6.75 1.67
C LYS A 265 -8.87 6.04 0.56
N SER A 266 -8.93 6.63 -0.65
CA SER A 266 -9.74 6.11 -1.74
C SER A 266 -9.19 6.48 -3.11
N LEU A 267 -9.79 5.87 -4.12
CA LEU A 267 -9.50 6.06 -5.54
C LEU A 267 -9.71 7.53 -5.98
N THR A 268 -10.85 8.13 -5.61
CA THR A 268 -11.14 9.51 -5.99
C THR A 268 -10.24 10.52 -5.33
N GLN A 269 -9.74 10.25 -4.14
CA GLN A 269 -8.74 11.12 -3.50
C GLN A 269 -7.41 11.11 -4.25
N ILE A 270 -6.98 9.96 -4.77
CA ILE A 270 -5.79 9.89 -5.64
C ILE A 270 -6.06 10.68 -6.93
N ALA A 271 -7.20 10.44 -7.58
CA ALA A 271 -7.60 11.15 -8.79
C ALA A 271 -7.67 12.67 -8.57
N SER A 272 -8.27 13.13 -7.46
CA SER A 272 -8.32 14.54 -7.07
C SER A 272 -6.94 15.14 -6.88
N SER A 273 -6.03 14.39 -6.23
CA SER A 273 -4.65 14.84 -6.06
C SER A 273 -3.90 14.95 -7.39
N MET A 274 -4.08 13.98 -8.29
CA MET A 274 -3.51 14.03 -9.66
C MET A 274 -4.05 15.23 -10.43
N TRP A 275 -5.35 15.50 -10.34
CA TRP A 275 -5.98 16.69 -10.94
C TRP A 275 -5.41 17.98 -10.35
N ASN A 276 -5.43 18.13 -9.03
CA ASN A 276 -5.00 19.37 -8.35
C ASN A 276 -3.53 19.71 -8.63
N LYS A 277 -2.70 18.71 -8.82
CA LYS A 277 -1.28 18.85 -9.15
C LYS A 277 -0.99 18.82 -10.66
N GLY A 278 -2.01 18.46 -11.46
CA GLY A 278 -1.90 18.26 -12.90
C GLY A 278 -1.16 19.38 -13.64
N PRO A 279 -1.57 20.67 -13.53
CA PRO A 279 -0.90 21.76 -14.22
C PRO A 279 0.60 21.84 -13.92
N THR A 280 0.99 21.69 -12.65
CA THR A 280 2.40 21.71 -12.25
C THR A 280 3.17 20.53 -12.81
N VAL A 281 2.59 19.32 -12.71
CA VAL A 281 3.24 18.09 -13.20
C VAL A 281 3.36 18.13 -14.73
N LEU A 282 2.29 18.46 -15.44
CA LEU A 282 2.28 18.50 -16.90
C LEU A 282 3.23 19.58 -17.45
N ALA A 283 3.30 20.76 -16.80
CA ALA A 283 4.26 21.81 -17.17
C ALA A 283 5.71 21.33 -17.00
N LYS A 284 6.02 20.66 -15.90
CA LYS A 284 7.36 20.10 -15.66
C LYS A 284 7.71 19.00 -16.66
N MET A 285 6.78 18.09 -16.95
CA MET A 285 6.99 17.02 -17.94
C MET A 285 7.19 17.59 -19.35
N GLY A 286 6.43 18.62 -19.73
CA GLY A 286 6.59 19.31 -21.02
C GLY A 286 7.96 19.99 -21.19
N GLN A 287 8.63 20.34 -20.11
CA GLN A 287 10.00 20.89 -20.12
C GLN A 287 11.09 19.82 -20.25
N THR A 288 10.72 18.55 -20.14
CA THR A 288 11.66 17.42 -20.23
C THR A 288 11.54 16.74 -21.59
N GLN A 289 12.58 15.94 -21.95
CA GLN A 289 12.54 15.11 -23.15
C GLN A 289 11.56 13.91 -23.05
N LEU A 290 10.90 13.74 -21.88
CA LEU A 290 9.98 12.63 -21.63
C LEU A 290 8.64 12.81 -22.37
N GLY A 291 8.25 14.05 -22.66
CA GLY A 291 6.90 14.35 -23.11
C GLY A 291 5.83 14.01 -22.04
N ILE A 292 4.59 14.26 -22.37
CA ILE A 292 3.45 13.96 -21.51
C ILE A 292 2.89 12.58 -21.89
N PRO A 293 2.98 11.57 -21.01
CA PRO A 293 2.51 10.23 -21.32
C PRO A 293 0.98 10.18 -21.36
N LYS A 294 0.44 9.45 -22.32
CA LYS A 294 -0.97 9.05 -22.34
C LYS A 294 -1.14 7.70 -21.65
N PHE A 295 -2.29 7.52 -21.02
CA PHE A 295 -2.66 6.28 -20.35
C PHE A 295 -3.84 5.62 -21.04
N THR A 296 -3.80 4.30 -21.17
CA THR A 296 -4.99 3.47 -21.40
C THR A 296 -5.78 3.39 -20.08
N PRO A 297 -7.08 3.01 -20.13
CA PRO A 297 -7.85 2.79 -18.89
C PRO A 297 -7.21 1.78 -17.96
N LYS A 298 -6.64 0.69 -18.50
CA LYS A 298 -5.94 -0.33 -17.72
C LYS A 298 -4.68 0.21 -17.06
N GLU A 299 -3.83 0.92 -17.78
CA GLU A 299 -2.61 1.52 -17.19
C GLU A 299 -2.95 2.51 -16.08
N MET A 300 -4.02 3.29 -16.22
CA MET A 300 -4.46 4.21 -15.17
C MET A 300 -5.00 3.44 -13.95
N ALA A 301 -5.77 2.36 -14.15
CA ALA A 301 -6.23 1.49 -13.08
C ALA A 301 -5.06 0.88 -12.30
N ASP A 302 -4.08 0.35 -13.02
CA ASP A 302 -2.88 -0.25 -12.44
C ASP A 302 -2.06 0.79 -11.66
N LEU A 303 -1.85 1.97 -12.23
CA LEU A 303 -1.12 3.07 -11.58
C LEU A 303 -1.80 3.53 -10.28
N ILE A 304 -3.11 3.76 -10.31
CA ILE A 304 -3.87 4.18 -9.14
C ILE A 304 -3.84 3.09 -8.06
N ALA A 305 -4.00 1.82 -8.45
CA ALA A 305 -3.88 0.69 -7.53
C ALA A 305 -2.48 0.65 -6.88
N TYR A 306 -1.43 0.86 -7.66
CA TYR A 306 -0.07 0.95 -7.11
C TYR A 306 0.08 2.07 -6.09
N LEU A 307 -0.34 3.29 -6.43
CA LEU A 307 -0.26 4.45 -5.54
C LEU A 307 -1.06 4.23 -4.25
N TYR A 308 -2.21 3.57 -4.34
CA TYR A 308 -3.02 3.21 -3.18
C TYR A 308 -2.31 2.20 -2.28
N PHE A 309 -1.76 1.13 -2.86
CA PHE A 309 -1.08 0.07 -2.12
C PHE A 309 0.30 0.46 -1.60
N LEU A 310 0.88 1.60 -2.02
CA LEU A 310 2.11 2.13 -1.41
C LEU A 310 2.00 2.35 0.10
N HIS A 311 0.79 2.54 0.59
CA HIS A 311 0.51 2.77 2.00
C HIS A 311 0.10 1.50 2.76
N PHE A 312 -0.14 0.39 2.03
CA PHE A 312 -0.44 -0.91 2.59
C PHE A 312 0.85 -1.71 2.80
N ILE A 313 1.81 -1.12 3.48
CA ILE A 313 3.09 -1.72 3.80
C ILE A 313 3.39 -1.40 5.27
N ASP A 314 3.83 -2.41 6.01
CA ASP A 314 4.23 -2.23 7.39
C ASP A 314 5.54 -1.44 7.48
N GLU A 315 5.64 -0.56 8.45
CA GLU A 315 6.91 0.04 8.83
C GLU A 315 7.75 -1.01 9.58
N PRO A 316 9.08 -0.95 9.48
CA PRO A 316 9.95 -1.81 10.25
C PRO A 316 9.66 -1.69 11.76
N GLY A 317 9.54 -2.83 12.44
CA GLY A 317 9.37 -2.84 13.89
C GLY A 317 10.64 -2.48 14.65
N ASN A 318 10.49 -2.11 15.90
CA ASN A 318 11.60 -1.85 16.83
C ASN A 318 11.89 -3.12 17.66
N PRO A 319 13.04 -3.80 17.45
CA PRO A 319 13.33 -5.04 18.15
C PRO A 319 13.53 -4.87 19.67
N VAL A 320 13.89 -3.67 20.15
CA VAL A 320 14.00 -3.39 21.59
C VAL A 320 12.62 -3.40 22.23
N ASN A 321 11.66 -2.71 21.63
CA ASN A 321 10.27 -2.77 22.07
C ASN A 321 9.71 -4.20 21.91
N GLY A 322 10.04 -4.88 20.82
CA GLY A 322 9.62 -6.25 20.57
C GLY A 322 10.07 -7.21 21.65
N LYS A 323 11.30 -7.05 22.17
CA LYS A 323 11.79 -7.82 23.34
C LYS A 323 10.93 -7.57 24.58
N ARG A 324 10.56 -6.31 24.83
CA ARG A 324 9.67 -5.94 25.94
C ARG A 324 8.30 -6.61 25.77
N VAL A 325 7.70 -6.48 24.59
CA VAL A 325 6.40 -7.10 24.25
C VAL A 325 6.46 -8.62 24.43
N PHE A 326 7.52 -9.28 23.95
CA PHE A 326 7.72 -10.72 24.08
C PHE A 326 7.71 -11.19 25.55
N SER A 327 8.33 -10.41 26.44
CA SER A 327 8.38 -10.71 27.87
C SER A 327 7.08 -10.36 28.59
N GLU A 328 6.56 -9.13 28.39
CA GLU A 328 5.36 -8.64 29.09
C GLU A 328 4.10 -9.41 28.72
N PHE A 329 3.99 -9.88 27.47
CA PHE A 329 2.85 -10.67 26.99
C PHE A 329 2.98 -12.17 27.30
N GLY A 330 4.03 -12.56 28.05
CA GLY A 330 4.21 -13.93 28.51
C GLY A 330 4.67 -14.92 27.42
N CYS A 331 5.05 -14.46 26.24
CA CYS A 331 5.53 -15.35 25.17
C CYS A 331 6.76 -16.16 25.59
N SER A 332 7.65 -15.55 26.38
CA SER A 332 8.89 -16.15 26.91
C SER A 332 8.64 -17.30 27.92
N ILE A 333 7.44 -17.41 28.48
CA ILE A 333 7.08 -18.51 29.40
C ILE A 333 7.11 -19.86 28.66
N CYS A 334 6.73 -19.86 27.38
CA CYS A 334 6.60 -21.06 26.56
C CYS A 334 7.59 -21.11 25.39
N HIS A 335 8.01 -19.98 24.84
CA HIS A 335 8.82 -19.90 23.63
C HIS A 335 10.24 -19.45 23.87
N GLY A 336 11.22 -20.19 23.34
CA GLY A 336 12.63 -19.80 23.26
C GLY A 336 12.99 -19.23 21.88
N LEU A 337 14.09 -18.48 21.82
CA LEU A 337 14.58 -17.82 20.58
C LEU A 337 15.93 -18.36 20.09
N ASP A 338 16.67 -19.04 20.95
CA ASP A 338 18.05 -19.50 20.75
C ASP A 338 18.19 -21.00 20.47
N GLY A 339 17.11 -21.63 20.00
CA GLY A 339 17.07 -23.09 19.79
C GLY A 339 16.90 -23.89 21.09
N LYS A 340 16.94 -23.23 22.25
CA LYS A 340 16.62 -23.84 23.52
C LYS A 340 15.14 -23.79 23.81
N PRO A 341 14.57 -24.81 24.46
CA PRO A 341 13.18 -24.73 24.91
C PRO A 341 13.03 -23.52 25.84
N GLY A 342 12.06 -22.65 25.53
CA GLY A 342 11.58 -21.67 26.50
C GLY A 342 10.75 -22.42 27.54
N GLY A 343 11.06 -22.28 28.82
CA GLY A 343 10.26 -22.80 29.92
C GLY A 343 9.80 -24.25 29.75
N MET A 344 8.49 -24.48 29.65
CA MET A 344 7.91 -25.83 29.69
C MET A 344 7.54 -26.42 28.31
N MET A 345 7.71 -25.68 27.20
CA MET A 345 7.34 -26.14 25.86
C MET A 345 8.53 -26.08 24.89
N THR A 346 8.70 -27.13 24.10
CA THR A 346 9.82 -27.36 23.17
C THR A 346 9.74 -26.56 21.86
N LEU A 347 8.92 -25.53 21.77
CA LEU A 347 8.70 -24.79 20.53
C LEU A 347 9.62 -23.56 20.46
N SER A 348 10.80 -23.78 19.87
CA SER A 348 11.68 -22.66 19.50
C SER A 348 11.09 -21.88 18.34
N LEU A 349 11.08 -20.54 18.47
CA LEU A 349 10.72 -19.64 17.38
C LEU A 349 11.88 -19.39 16.41
N SER A 350 13.03 -20.04 16.58
CA SER A 350 14.22 -19.86 15.73
C SER A 350 13.96 -20.17 14.24
N LYS A 351 13.02 -21.07 13.93
CA LYS A 351 12.61 -21.35 12.55
C LYS A 351 12.08 -20.12 11.82
N TYR A 352 11.48 -19.18 12.55
CA TYR A 352 10.91 -17.95 11.97
C TYR A 352 11.94 -16.84 11.73
N GLN A 353 13.18 -17.00 12.21
CA GLN A 353 14.28 -16.08 11.91
C GLN A 353 14.66 -16.10 10.42
N LYS A 354 14.31 -17.19 9.71
CA LYS A 354 14.50 -17.37 8.27
C LYS A 354 13.21 -17.26 7.47
N ALA A 355 12.11 -16.82 8.09
CA ALA A 355 10.84 -16.65 7.39
C ALA A 355 10.97 -15.58 6.29
N ASP A 356 10.47 -15.87 5.10
CA ASP A 356 10.53 -14.98 3.95
C ASP A 356 9.60 -13.76 4.11
N SER A 357 8.59 -13.88 4.97
CA SER A 357 7.66 -12.80 5.25
C SER A 357 7.13 -12.83 6.70
N SER A 358 6.74 -11.65 7.21
CA SER A 358 6.04 -11.54 8.50
C SER A 358 4.74 -12.34 8.53
N MET A 359 4.09 -12.54 7.37
CA MET A 359 2.84 -13.28 7.26
C MET A 359 3.00 -14.78 7.48
N GLU A 360 4.18 -15.36 7.28
CA GLU A 360 4.44 -16.75 7.64
C GLU A 360 4.46 -16.94 9.16
N ILE A 361 5.05 -16.00 9.88
CA ILE A 361 5.05 -16.03 11.35
C ILE A 361 3.62 -15.88 11.87
N VAL A 362 2.87 -14.95 11.28
CA VAL A 362 1.46 -14.73 11.60
C VAL A 362 0.62 -15.97 11.35
N ALA A 363 0.81 -16.63 10.21
CA ALA A 363 0.10 -17.87 9.87
C ALA A 363 0.41 -18.98 10.88
N GLY A 364 1.67 -19.12 11.26
CA GLY A 364 2.07 -20.05 12.31
C GLY A 364 1.36 -19.77 13.64
N ALA A 365 1.33 -18.50 14.07
CA ALA A 365 0.65 -18.08 15.29
C ALA A 365 -0.87 -18.32 15.23
N TRP A 366 -1.52 -17.97 14.10
CA TRP A 366 -2.94 -18.24 13.87
C TRP A 366 -3.27 -19.72 13.97
N ASN A 367 -2.56 -20.57 13.23
CA ASN A 367 -2.81 -22.00 13.17
C ASN A 367 -2.58 -22.68 14.52
N HIS A 368 -1.74 -22.10 15.38
CA HIS A 368 -1.43 -22.61 16.72
C HIS A 368 -2.24 -21.92 17.84
N SER A 369 -3.03 -20.89 17.54
CA SER A 369 -3.62 -20.01 18.55
C SER A 369 -4.56 -20.70 19.53
N ALA A 370 -5.25 -21.79 19.16
CA ALA A 370 -6.06 -22.55 20.10
C ALA A 370 -5.20 -23.22 21.19
N GLY A 371 -4.03 -23.75 20.80
CA GLY A 371 -3.06 -24.29 21.75
C GLY A 371 -2.46 -23.22 22.65
N ILE A 372 -2.19 -22.03 22.09
CA ILE A 372 -1.71 -20.86 22.85
C ILE A 372 -2.77 -20.46 23.88
N GLU A 373 -4.04 -20.29 23.47
CA GLU A 373 -5.12 -19.90 24.36
C GLU A 373 -5.28 -20.90 25.53
N LYS A 374 -5.30 -22.20 25.24
CA LYS A 374 -5.37 -23.23 26.25
C LYS A 374 -4.21 -23.14 27.26
N ALA A 375 -2.96 -23.07 26.75
CA ALA A 375 -1.78 -22.99 27.61
C ALA A 375 -1.75 -21.70 28.46
N MET A 376 -2.20 -20.59 27.93
CA MET A 376 -2.29 -19.31 28.66
C MET A 376 -3.32 -19.39 29.79
N VAL A 377 -4.49 -19.96 29.53
CA VAL A 377 -5.51 -20.19 30.57
C VAL A 377 -4.98 -21.09 31.68
N GLU A 378 -4.33 -22.20 31.35
CA GLU A 378 -3.73 -23.12 32.31
C GLU A 378 -2.64 -22.48 33.19
N LYS A 379 -1.96 -21.45 32.65
CA LYS A 379 -0.90 -20.73 33.39
C LYS A 379 -1.40 -19.42 34.03
N GLY A 380 -2.67 -19.09 33.92
CA GLY A 380 -3.20 -17.82 34.44
C GLY A 380 -2.64 -16.58 33.73
N VAL A 381 -2.16 -16.71 32.50
CA VAL A 381 -1.63 -15.61 31.70
C VAL A 381 -2.76 -15.03 30.81
N PRO A 382 -3.04 -13.72 30.89
CA PRO A 382 -4.11 -13.13 30.07
C PRO A 382 -3.73 -13.16 28.59
N TRP A 383 -4.75 -13.29 27.72
CA TRP A 383 -4.55 -13.21 26.26
C TRP A 383 -3.94 -11.86 25.88
N PRO A 384 -2.80 -11.82 25.15
CA PRO A 384 -2.11 -10.60 24.81
C PRO A 384 -2.92 -9.80 23.78
N ARG A 385 -3.02 -8.48 24.01
CA ARG A 385 -3.71 -7.55 23.14
C ARG A 385 -2.72 -6.53 22.60
N PHE A 386 -2.40 -6.65 21.33
CA PHE A 386 -1.48 -5.74 20.64
C PHE A 386 -2.09 -4.36 20.43
N LYS A 387 -1.34 -3.34 20.81
CA LYS A 387 -1.55 -1.95 20.39
C LYS A 387 -0.90 -1.72 19.02
N LYS A 388 -1.14 -0.54 18.45
CA LYS A 388 -0.56 -0.16 17.15
C LYS A 388 0.97 -0.25 17.20
N GLY A 389 1.54 -0.99 16.24
CA GLY A 389 2.99 -1.20 16.07
C GLY A 389 3.58 -2.34 16.90
N GLU A 390 2.99 -2.75 18.01
CA GLU A 390 3.57 -3.76 18.91
C GLU A 390 3.76 -5.14 18.24
N LEU A 391 2.87 -5.51 17.31
CA LEU A 391 3.05 -6.76 16.57
C LEU A 391 4.25 -6.66 15.60
N ALA A 392 4.43 -5.53 14.92
CA ALA A 392 5.59 -5.31 14.07
C ALA A 392 6.88 -5.35 14.88
N ASP A 393 6.90 -4.71 16.05
CA ASP A 393 8.04 -4.73 17.00
C ASP A 393 8.38 -6.15 17.42
N LEU A 394 7.37 -6.94 17.81
CA LEU A 394 7.53 -8.33 18.22
C LEU A 394 8.12 -9.19 17.08
N LEU A 395 7.58 -9.08 15.89
CA LEU A 395 8.04 -9.85 14.73
C LEU A 395 9.48 -9.49 14.35
N GLU A 396 9.83 -8.20 14.42
CA GLU A 396 11.20 -7.74 14.17
C GLU A 396 12.17 -8.28 15.25
N PHE A 397 11.76 -8.31 16.51
CA PHE A 397 12.54 -8.92 17.57
C PHE A 397 12.78 -10.42 17.31
N ILE A 398 11.73 -11.20 17.00
CA ILE A 398 11.86 -12.62 16.70
C ILE A 398 12.84 -12.84 15.55
N ARG A 399 12.72 -12.05 14.48
CA ARG A 399 13.56 -12.13 13.28
C ARG A 399 15.03 -11.80 13.54
N THR A 400 15.29 -10.79 14.36
CA THR A 400 16.66 -10.28 14.59
C THR A 400 17.35 -10.90 15.78
N SER A 401 16.65 -11.71 16.59
CA SER A 401 17.24 -12.41 17.72
C SER A 401 18.24 -13.46 17.23
N LYS A 402 19.52 -13.15 17.36
CA LYS A 402 20.61 -14.07 16.96
C LYS A 402 20.63 -15.29 17.86
N GLN A 403 20.82 -16.47 17.26
CA GLN A 403 21.35 -17.62 17.98
C GLN A 403 22.76 -17.23 18.49
N LYS A 404 22.93 -17.20 19.81
CA LYS A 404 24.27 -17.15 20.43
C LYS A 404 24.87 -18.52 20.42
#